data_159e59269eff552f76db55cff1b787ae
#
_entry.id   159e59269eff552f76db55cff1b787ae
#
_cell.length_a   1.000
_cell.length_b   1.000
_cell.length_c   1.000
_cell.angle_alpha   90.00
_cell.angle_beta   90.00
_cell.angle_gamma   90.00
#
_symmetry.space_group_name_H-M   'P 1'
#
loop_
_entity.id
_entity.type
_entity.pdbx_description
1 polymer ?
#
loop_
_entity_poly.entity_id
_entity_poly.type
_entity_poly.pdbx_seq_one_letter_code
_entity_poly.pdbx_strand_id
1 'polypeptide(L)'
;MYQCDECGRSVDKIHRIYKKNNFCHSCYIRVFKKRNCPSCGKNARLNKYDSSAICQKCENNRPCIRCQCVDYCIGKITEHGPVCKSCSVYFRELQTCERCGALSQKLSRISRFEDNLRVCPKCATRDYRTCPSCQRYRLLEKNVISGQMYCKKCLNLPPHDCLTCEMKIPAGRGNYCENCSWHQTLERRIKNLVNNLGNQNLQEYFKDYARWLEQEIGSHKAALLIPKHIGFFEETNNLWNSGVPTYAMFLLKLRPSGLRRYELPVRWLVVVHKLKLDRYLKEYYSELDQLKKLTDVCLAGSLSDQILHDYYKVLINKVDQGKTSIRSMRLAMKPASVLMSRISKSRFKLPQLWHIKHYLSEYPGQSCEIVGFINYLNLKYSAGLNISFITNSSFLKKIRHQKLEKEILNLIQRTDDSFDTLLWVQSCLRYFHKLNRSDSLEIELSMITEVDDGYKILFKNQIYWIPKLKK
;
A
#
# COMPACT_ATOMS: atom_id res chain seq x y z
N MET A 1 24.40 -4.43 42.34
CA MET A 1 23.89 -5.79 42.58
C MET A 1 22.72 -6.05 41.63
N TYR A 2 22.62 -7.26 41.11
CA TYR A 2 21.57 -7.70 40.22
C TYR A 2 20.73 -8.77 40.90
N GLN A 3 19.44 -8.82 40.68
CA GLN A 3 18.57 -9.86 41.25
C GLN A 3 18.44 -11.02 40.25
N CYS A 4 18.53 -12.26 40.77
CA CYS A 4 18.27 -13.45 39.96
C CYS A 4 16.78 -13.76 39.98
N ASP A 5 16.13 -13.74 38.79
CA ASP A 5 14.67 -13.93 38.67
C ASP A 5 14.22 -15.36 39.02
N GLU A 6 15.13 -16.35 39.02
CA GLU A 6 14.81 -17.74 39.36
C GLU A 6 14.86 -18.04 40.88
N CYS A 7 15.76 -17.41 41.59
CA CYS A 7 15.93 -17.70 43.04
C CYS A 7 15.79 -16.46 43.95
N GLY A 8 15.54 -15.28 43.40
CA GLY A 8 15.39 -14.02 44.14
C GLY A 8 16.65 -13.48 44.81
N ARG A 9 17.80 -14.14 44.72
CA ARG A 9 19.04 -13.71 45.36
C ARG A 9 19.68 -12.54 44.63
N SER A 10 20.20 -11.58 45.38
CA SER A 10 21.06 -10.52 44.85
C SER A 10 22.46 -11.08 44.60
N VAL A 11 23.00 -10.80 43.40
CA VAL A 11 24.32 -11.27 42.96
C VAL A 11 25.06 -10.11 42.27
N ASP A 12 26.38 -10.13 42.34
CA ASP A 12 27.21 -9.08 41.74
C ASP A 12 27.26 -9.20 40.22
N LYS A 13 27.05 -10.42 39.67
CA LYS A 13 27.10 -10.69 38.26
C LYS A 13 26.02 -11.67 37.81
N ILE A 14 25.28 -11.29 36.77
CA ILE A 14 24.38 -12.20 36.06
C ILE A 14 25.18 -13.12 35.16
N HIS A 15 24.93 -14.42 35.25
CA HIS A 15 25.60 -15.43 34.44
C HIS A 15 24.94 -15.61 33.05
N ARG A 16 23.60 -15.56 33.04
CA ARG A 16 22.80 -15.69 31.79
C ARG A 16 21.55 -14.83 31.85
N ILE A 17 21.23 -14.19 30.75
CA ILE A 17 19.92 -13.58 30.51
C ILE A 17 19.20 -14.46 29.48
N TYR A 18 17.96 -14.87 29.76
CA TYR A 18 17.14 -15.66 28.87
C TYR A 18 15.68 -15.21 28.92
N LYS A 19 15.08 -14.81 27.80
CA LYS A 19 13.72 -14.28 27.72
C LYS A 19 13.41 -13.22 28.79
N LYS A 20 14.29 -12.24 28.96
CA LYS A 20 14.28 -11.15 29.96
C LYS A 20 14.56 -11.54 31.39
N ASN A 21 14.67 -12.83 31.72
CA ASN A 21 14.97 -13.29 33.08
C ASN A 21 16.47 -13.41 33.31
N ASN A 22 16.93 -12.92 34.44
CA ASN A 22 18.33 -12.95 34.88
C ASN A 22 18.62 -14.21 35.69
N PHE A 23 19.63 -14.95 35.33
CA PHE A 23 20.02 -16.19 36.04
C PHE A 23 21.42 -16.04 36.66
N CYS A 24 21.52 -16.27 37.93
CA CYS A 24 22.83 -16.44 38.60
C CYS A 24 23.48 -17.76 38.18
N HIS A 25 24.77 -17.95 38.49
CA HIS A 25 25.53 -19.12 38.06
C HIS A 25 24.87 -20.44 38.51
N SER A 26 24.46 -20.54 39.77
CA SER A 26 23.83 -21.74 40.31
C SER A 26 22.49 -22.07 39.62
N CYS A 27 21.64 -21.08 39.43
CA CYS A 27 20.37 -21.25 38.72
C CYS A 27 20.58 -21.56 37.25
N TYR A 28 21.60 -20.98 36.59
CA TYR A 28 21.93 -21.34 35.21
C TYR A 28 22.29 -22.83 35.09
N ILE A 29 23.10 -23.40 35.99
CA ILE A 29 23.43 -24.84 35.97
C ILE A 29 22.20 -25.70 36.24
N ARG A 30 21.31 -25.27 37.12
CA ARG A 30 20.10 -25.99 37.52
C ARG A 30 19.04 -25.99 36.41
N VAL A 31 18.83 -24.87 35.74
CA VAL A 31 17.76 -24.65 34.75
C VAL A 31 18.20 -24.99 33.33
N PHE A 32 19.46 -24.76 32.99
CA PHE A 32 19.98 -25.02 31.65
C PHE A 32 20.73 -26.36 31.61
N LYS A 33 20.09 -27.37 30.99
CA LYS A 33 20.65 -28.72 30.87
C LYS A 33 21.27 -28.95 29.50
N LYS A 34 22.30 -29.81 29.44
CA LYS A 34 22.91 -30.23 28.17
C LYS A 34 21.92 -31.09 27.37
N ARG A 35 21.56 -30.68 26.20
CA ARG A 35 20.78 -31.45 25.21
C ARG A 35 21.11 -30.99 23.81
N ASN A 36 20.72 -31.78 22.80
CA ASN A 36 20.96 -31.41 21.40
C ASN A 36 20.09 -30.23 21.00
N CYS A 37 20.70 -29.26 20.35
CA CYS A 37 20.00 -28.09 19.84
C CYS A 37 19.10 -28.50 18.66
N PRO A 38 17.79 -28.18 18.68
CA PRO A 38 16.88 -28.55 17.59
C PRO A 38 17.25 -27.91 16.24
N SER A 39 17.95 -26.77 16.26
CA SER A 39 18.33 -26.03 15.04
C SER A 39 19.63 -26.51 14.40
N CYS A 40 20.66 -26.93 15.17
CA CYS A 40 21.98 -27.29 14.62
C CYS A 40 22.50 -28.67 15.05
N GLY A 41 21.73 -29.44 15.84
CA GLY A 41 22.11 -30.76 16.33
C GLY A 41 23.25 -30.79 17.38
N LYS A 42 23.93 -29.68 17.65
CA LYS A 42 25.04 -29.64 18.59
C LYS A 42 24.59 -29.69 20.03
N ASN A 43 25.34 -30.40 20.87
CA ASN A 43 25.06 -30.46 22.32
C ASN A 43 25.36 -29.10 22.97
N ALA A 44 24.34 -28.54 23.64
CA ALA A 44 24.43 -27.24 24.30
C ALA A 44 23.53 -27.17 25.54
N ARG A 45 23.84 -26.22 26.44
CA ARG A 45 22.97 -25.97 27.62
C ARG A 45 21.75 -25.17 27.20
N LEU A 46 20.56 -25.79 27.25
CA LEU A 46 19.28 -25.22 26.85
C LEU A 46 18.33 -25.21 28.05
N ASN A 47 17.43 -24.25 28.11
CA ASN A 47 16.45 -24.14 29.18
C ASN A 47 15.57 -25.40 29.21
N LYS A 48 15.51 -26.08 30.37
CA LYS A 48 14.77 -27.35 30.51
C LYS A 48 13.25 -27.20 30.41
N TYR A 49 12.74 -26.02 30.71
CA TYR A 49 11.31 -25.67 30.65
C TYR A 49 10.84 -25.22 29.26
N ASP A 50 11.78 -25.02 28.32
CA ASP A 50 11.47 -24.58 26.97
C ASP A 50 11.92 -25.63 25.94
N SER A 51 10.94 -26.38 25.43
CA SER A 51 11.20 -27.43 24.41
C SER A 51 11.73 -26.84 23.08
N SER A 52 11.39 -25.60 22.77
CA SER A 52 11.81 -24.89 21.55
C SER A 52 13.15 -24.16 21.70
N ALA A 53 13.80 -24.21 22.88
CA ALA A 53 15.05 -23.52 23.12
C ALA A 53 16.16 -24.02 22.18
N ILE A 54 16.83 -23.08 21.51
CA ILE A 54 18.01 -23.30 20.67
C ILE A 54 19.28 -22.84 21.34
N CYS A 55 20.43 -23.32 20.89
CA CYS A 55 21.70 -22.91 21.46
C CYS A 55 22.01 -21.43 21.17
N GLN A 56 22.82 -20.80 22.01
CA GLN A 56 23.20 -19.39 21.87
C GLN A 56 23.76 -19.05 20.50
N LYS A 57 24.51 -19.98 19.92
CA LYS A 57 25.07 -19.78 18.58
C LYS A 57 23.99 -19.71 17.50
N CYS A 58 22.99 -20.58 17.57
CA CYS A 58 21.83 -20.52 16.65
C CYS A 58 20.94 -19.30 16.93
N GLU A 59 20.76 -18.94 18.21
CA GLU A 59 20.02 -17.74 18.59
C GLU A 59 20.70 -16.48 18.07
N ASN A 60 22.01 -16.42 18.13
CA ASN A 60 22.83 -15.32 17.62
C ASN A 60 22.93 -15.31 16.09
N ASN A 61 22.74 -16.43 15.40
CA ASN A 61 22.73 -16.54 13.95
C ASN A 61 21.36 -16.25 13.30
N ARG A 62 20.36 -15.83 14.08
CA ARG A 62 19.09 -15.37 13.50
C ARG A 62 19.30 -14.13 12.61
N PRO A 63 18.53 -13.96 11.55
CA PRO A 63 18.59 -12.75 10.75
C PRO A 63 18.44 -11.49 11.61
N CYS A 64 19.12 -10.43 11.25
CA CYS A 64 18.94 -9.13 11.90
C CYS A 64 17.49 -8.69 11.78
N ILE A 65 16.81 -8.45 12.90
CA ILE A 65 15.37 -8.10 12.91
C ILE A 65 15.01 -6.84 12.09
N ARG A 66 15.98 -5.99 11.79
CA ARG A 66 15.75 -4.76 11.01
C ARG A 66 16.07 -4.90 9.52
N CYS A 67 17.23 -5.45 9.18
CA CYS A 67 17.70 -5.51 7.78
C CYS A 67 17.73 -6.92 7.22
N GLN A 68 17.33 -7.92 7.99
CA GLN A 68 17.25 -9.33 7.62
C GLN A 68 18.58 -9.95 7.14
N CYS A 69 19.72 -9.24 7.32
CA CYS A 69 21.00 -9.82 6.96
C CYS A 69 21.36 -10.98 7.90
N VAL A 70 22.00 -12.00 7.35
CA VAL A 70 22.56 -13.16 8.03
C VAL A 70 24.09 -13.03 8.08
N ASP A 71 24.78 -13.84 8.89
CA ASP A 71 26.24 -13.85 9.00
C ASP A 71 26.85 -12.48 9.34
N TYR A 72 26.37 -11.84 10.37
CA TYR A 72 26.77 -10.51 10.79
C TYR A 72 27.31 -10.47 12.22
N CYS A 73 28.10 -9.44 12.53
CA CYS A 73 28.48 -9.14 13.90
C CYS A 73 27.29 -8.56 14.67
N ILE A 74 26.91 -9.18 15.78
CA ILE A 74 25.84 -8.70 16.66
C ILE A 74 26.25 -7.36 17.26
N GLY A 75 25.39 -6.36 17.08
CA GLY A 75 25.55 -5.03 17.67
C GLY A 75 24.74 -4.83 18.93
N LYS A 76 23.53 -5.44 19.00
CA LYS A 76 22.63 -5.40 20.15
C LYS A 76 21.69 -6.60 20.10
N ILE A 77 21.31 -7.14 21.24
CA ILE A 77 20.22 -8.10 21.39
C ILE A 77 19.04 -7.33 21.98
N THR A 78 17.92 -7.34 21.27
CA THR A 78 16.66 -6.71 21.70
C THR A 78 15.69 -7.80 22.19
N GLU A 79 14.57 -7.39 22.76
CA GLU A 79 13.50 -8.31 23.15
C GLU A 79 12.88 -9.07 21.95
N HIS A 80 12.99 -8.51 20.74
CA HIS A 80 12.48 -9.10 19.49
C HIS A 80 13.54 -9.93 18.75
N GLY A 81 14.78 -9.90 19.18
CA GLY A 81 15.87 -10.67 18.59
C GLY A 81 17.16 -9.86 18.36
N PRO A 82 18.15 -10.49 17.69
CA PRO A 82 19.46 -9.88 17.46
C PRO A 82 19.41 -8.80 16.39
N VAL A 83 20.25 -7.79 16.54
CA VAL A 83 20.44 -6.67 15.61
C VAL A 83 21.91 -6.59 15.23
N CYS A 84 22.18 -6.47 13.93
CA CYS A 84 23.55 -6.30 13.43
C CYS A 84 24.15 -4.96 13.91
N LYS A 85 25.48 -4.87 13.92
CA LYS A 85 26.23 -3.70 14.39
C LYS A 85 25.77 -2.40 13.68
N SER A 86 25.52 -2.46 12.39
CA SER A 86 25.04 -1.29 11.62
C SER A 86 23.62 -0.86 11.99
N CYS A 87 22.76 -1.82 12.34
CA CYS A 87 21.38 -1.53 12.73
C CYS A 87 21.23 -1.19 14.22
N SER A 88 22.16 -1.57 15.08
CA SER A 88 22.09 -1.35 16.54
C SER A 88 21.92 0.11 16.92
N VAL A 89 22.38 1.02 16.09
CA VAL A 89 22.25 2.47 16.27
C VAL A 89 20.78 2.92 16.34
N TYR A 90 19.90 2.28 15.58
CA TYR A 90 18.47 2.59 15.53
C TYR A 90 17.66 2.08 16.74
N PHE A 91 18.32 1.35 17.63
CA PHE A 91 17.76 0.83 18.88
C PHE A 91 18.39 1.50 20.12
N ARG A 92 19.08 2.63 19.93
CA ARG A 92 19.58 3.48 21.01
C ARG A 92 18.46 4.41 21.47
N GLU A 93 18.57 4.86 22.71
CA GLU A 93 17.70 5.91 23.23
C GLU A 93 17.89 7.21 22.46
N LEU A 94 16.81 7.96 22.31
CA LEU A 94 16.84 9.28 21.73
C LEU A 94 17.57 10.22 22.69
N GLN A 95 18.56 10.95 22.18
CA GLN A 95 19.32 11.94 22.93
C GLN A 95 19.26 13.28 22.16
N THR A 96 19.32 14.38 22.89
CA THR A 96 19.25 15.71 22.32
C THR A 96 20.58 16.09 21.66
N CYS A 97 20.50 16.59 20.42
CA CYS A 97 21.65 17.14 19.71
C CYS A 97 22.09 18.46 20.39
N GLU A 98 23.33 18.53 20.86
CA GLU A 98 23.86 19.70 21.60
C GLU A 98 23.97 20.97 20.74
N ARG A 99 23.84 20.86 19.39
CA ARG A 99 23.89 22.00 18.48
C ARG A 99 22.53 22.52 18.02
N CYS A 100 21.56 21.64 17.74
CA CYS A 100 20.26 22.05 17.19
C CYS A 100 19.06 21.65 18.04
N GLY A 101 19.26 21.02 19.20
CA GLY A 101 18.18 20.60 20.09
C GLY A 101 17.35 19.40 19.60
N ALA A 102 17.54 18.91 18.35
CA ALA A 102 16.75 17.81 17.81
C ALA A 102 17.10 16.48 18.46
N LEU A 103 16.08 15.66 18.73
CA LEU A 103 16.26 14.29 19.23
C LEU A 103 16.84 13.39 18.15
N SER A 104 17.87 12.61 18.48
CA SER A 104 18.52 11.69 17.57
C SER A 104 19.07 10.46 18.30
N GLN A 105 18.91 9.30 17.68
CA GLN A 105 19.56 8.05 18.11
C GLN A 105 21.04 8.00 17.71
N LYS A 106 21.47 8.92 16.85
CA LYS A 106 22.77 8.90 16.17
C LYS A 106 23.51 10.21 16.43
N LEU A 107 24.10 10.32 17.62
CA LEU A 107 24.96 11.44 17.94
C LEU A 107 26.43 11.06 17.81
N SER A 108 27.26 11.93 17.28
CA SER A 108 28.70 11.76 17.16
C SER A 108 29.43 13.07 17.40
N ARG A 109 30.64 12.98 17.95
CA ARG A 109 31.60 14.08 17.97
C ARG A 109 32.32 14.12 16.64
N ILE A 110 32.45 15.28 16.05
CA ILE A 110 33.07 15.48 14.74
C ILE A 110 34.38 16.20 14.95
N SER A 111 35.48 15.55 14.67
CA SER A 111 36.87 16.05 14.91
C SER A 111 37.17 17.39 14.21
N ARG A 112 36.49 17.73 13.13
CA ARG A 112 36.64 19.02 12.44
C ARG A 112 35.95 20.18 13.13
N PHE A 113 35.07 19.92 14.12
CA PHE A 113 34.47 20.92 14.95
C PHE A 113 35.27 21.03 16.26
N GLU A 114 35.78 22.19 16.55
CA GLU A 114 36.58 22.45 17.73
C GLU A 114 35.75 22.46 19.02
N ASP A 115 34.43 22.58 18.91
CA ASP A 115 33.47 22.66 20.02
C ASP A 115 33.25 21.31 20.76
N ASN A 116 33.76 20.20 20.23
CA ASN A 116 33.63 18.84 20.79
C ASN A 116 32.19 18.40 21.13
N LEU A 117 31.18 19.08 20.58
CA LEU A 117 29.76 18.80 20.82
C LEU A 117 29.30 17.49 20.19
N ARG A 118 28.36 16.80 20.84
CA ARG A 118 27.68 15.63 20.29
C ARG A 118 26.55 16.06 19.35
N VAL A 119 26.75 15.91 18.05
CA VAL A 119 25.84 16.43 17.03
C VAL A 119 25.12 15.32 16.26
N CYS A 120 23.88 15.60 15.84
CA CYS A 120 23.11 14.71 14.97
C CYS A 120 23.68 14.68 13.54
N PRO A 121 23.32 13.67 12.71
CA PRO A 121 23.84 13.58 11.33
C PRO A 121 23.59 14.82 10.48
N LYS A 122 22.46 15.50 10.68
CA LYS A 122 22.15 16.75 9.96
C LYS A 122 23.14 17.87 10.29
N CYS A 123 23.44 18.06 11.55
CA CYS A 123 24.45 19.05 11.99
C CYS A 123 25.87 18.61 11.60
N ALA A 124 26.15 17.31 11.64
CA ALA A 124 27.46 16.75 11.22
C ALA A 124 27.75 16.96 9.74
N THR A 125 26.74 17.06 8.90
CA THR A 125 26.90 17.23 7.44
C THR A 125 26.41 18.58 6.92
N ARG A 126 26.27 19.58 7.80
CA ARG A 126 25.74 20.91 7.45
C ARG A 126 26.49 21.56 6.28
N ASP A 127 27.81 21.45 6.27
CA ASP A 127 28.70 22.08 5.27
C ASP A 127 28.96 21.21 4.04
N TYR A 128 28.34 20.02 3.98
CA TYR A 128 28.48 19.12 2.84
C TYR A 128 27.72 19.66 1.63
N ARG A 129 28.27 19.40 0.46
CA ARG A 129 27.67 19.69 -0.85
C ARG A 129 27.90 18.51 -1.77
N THR A 130 27.12 18.42 -2.85
CA THR A 130 27.35 17.40 -3.89
C THR A 130 28.57 17.75 -4.70
N CYS A 131 29.56 16.86 -4.71
CA CYS A 131 30.76 17.02 -5.53
C CYS A 131 30.39 16.89 -7.02
N PRO A 132 30.71 17.88 -7.88
CA PRO A 132 30.33 17.86 -9.29
C PRO A 132 30.97 16.70 -10.08
N SER A 133 32.15 16.23 -9.66
CA SER A 133 32.83 15.11 -10.30
C SER A 133 32.26 13.75 -9.92
N CYS A 134 32.18 13.40 -8.62
CA CYS A 134 31.80 12.05 -8.20
C CYS A 134 30.34 11.93 -7.75
N GLN A 135 29.56 13.01 -7.76
CA GLN A 135 28.14 13.08 -7.35
C GLN A 135 27.85 12.60 -5.90
N ARG A 136 28.90 12.59 -5.04
CA ARG A 136 28.75 12.24 -3.63
C ARG A 136 28.59 13.50 -2.77
N TYR A 137 27.72 13.43 -1.77
CA TYR A 137 27.50 14.48 -0.79
C TYR A 137 28.62 14.47 0.25
N ARG A 138 29.53 15.45 0.18
CA ARG A 138 30.77 15.53 0.97
C ARG A 138 31.18 16.97 1.26
N LEU A 139 32.16 17.15 2.15
CA LEU A 139 32.87 18.41 2.28
C LEU A 139 33.63 18.67 1.00
N LEU A 140 33.55 19.89 0.47
CA LEU A 140 34.25 20.28 -0.75
C LEU A 140 35.38 21.26 -0.40
N GLU A 141 36.46 21.18 -1.18
CA GLU A 141 37.65 22.07 -1.13
C GLU A 141 37.76 22.73 -2.50
N LYS A 142 38.29 23.96 -2.52
CA LYS A 142 38.49 24.73 -3.75
C LYS A 142 39.72 24.23 -4.50
N ASN A 143 39.59 23.95 -5.77
CA ASN A 143 40.72 23.67 -6.65
C ASN A 143 41.43 24.99 -6.95
N VAL A 144 42.74 25.06 -6.66
CA VAL A 144 43.55 26.28 -6.81
C VAL A 144 43.65 26.73 -8.28
N ILE A 145 43.63 25.78 -9.21
CA ILE A 145 43.82 26.05 -10.65
C ILE A 145 42.48 26.43 -11.30
N SER A 146 41.43 25.61 -11.11
CA SER A 146 40.14 25.82 -11.80
C SER A 146 39.15 26.68 -11.03
N GLY A 147 39.40 26.98 -9.75
CA GLY A 147 38.49 27.70 -8.87
C GLY A 147 37.21 26.93 -8.45
N GLN A 148 36.99 25.75 -9.01
CA GLN A 148 35.79 24.91 -8.73
C GLN A 148 35.94 24.10 -7.45
N MET A 149 34.82 23.73 -6.86
CA MET A 149 34.75 23.00 -5.60
C MET A 149 34.65 21.49 -5.84
N TYR A 150 35.57 20.72 -5.32
CA TYR A 150 35.60 19.25 -5.41
C TYR A 150 35.80 18.60 -4.04
N CYS A 151 35.38 17.34 -3.88
CA CYS A 151 35.72 16.62 -2.66
C CYS A 151 37.22 16.26 -2.68
N LYS A 152 37.85 16.15 -1.50
CA LYS A 152 39.29 15.87 -1.32
C LYS A 152 39.81 14.72 -2.19
N LYS A 153 39.01 13.64 -2.38
CA LYS A 153 39.45 12.50 -3.23
C LYS A 153 39.51 12.86 -4.71
N CYS A 154 38.48 13.57 -5.22
CA CYS A 154 38.46 14.00 -6.62
C CYS A 154 39.44 15.12 -6.92
N LEU A 155 39.87 15.87 -5.89
CA LEU A 155 40.88 16.91 -6.00
C LEU A 155 42.29 16.32 -6.10
N ASN A 156 42.56 15.29 -5.27
CA ASN A 156 43.93 14.82 -5.06
C ASN A 156 44.27 13.52 -5.83
N LEU A 157 43.28 12.80 -6.36
CA LEU A 157 43.51 11.53 -7.03
C LEU A 157 42.91 11.54 -8.44
N PRO A 158 43.59 10.91 -9.43
CA PRO A 158 43.05 10.78 -10.77
C PRO A 158 41.86 9.84 -10.82
N PRO A 159 41.02 9.92 -11.88
CA PRO A 159 40.05 8.89 -12.18
C PRO A 159 40.68 7.51 -12.29
N HIS A 160 39.96 6.45 -11.92
CA HIS A 160 40.43 5.07 -12.01
C HIS A 160 39.29 4.19 -12.61
N ASP A 161 39.67 2.96 -12.96
CA ASP A 161 38.71 2.05 -13.61
C ASP A 161 37.82 1.35 -12.58
N CYS A 162 36.52 1.14 -12.96
CA CYS A 162 35.58 0.36 -12.19
C CYS A 162 36.04 -1.11 -12.13
N LEU A 163 36.12 -1.70 -10.95
CA LEU A 163 36.57 -3.08 -10.76
C LEU A 163 35.72 -4.16 -11.47
N THR A 164 34.53 -3.81 -11.98
CA THR A 164 33.64 -4.78 -12.63
C THR A 164 33.50 -4.54 -14.15
N CYS A 165 33.39 -3.31 -14.61
CA CYS A 165 33.14 -3.00 -16.03
C CYS A 165 34.22 -2.12 -16.67
N GLU A 166 35.28 -1.87 -15.97
CA GLU A 166 36.48 -1.12 -16.43
C GLU A 166 36.19 0.33 -16.90
N MET A 167 34.96 0.80 -16.75
CA MET A 167 34.60 2.19 -17.05
C MET A 167 35.34 3.14 -16.09
N LYS A 168 35.94 4.22 -16.62
CA LYS A 168 36.61 5.25 -15.81
C LYS A 168 35.62 5.98 -14.90
N ILE A 169 35.94 6.02 -13.63
CA ILE A 169 35.13 6.66 -12.59
C ILE A 169 35.94 7.64 -11.78
N PRO A 170 35.37 8.74 -11.29
CA PRO A 170 36.07 9.70 -10.43
C PRO A 170 36.51 9.07 -9.12
N ALA A 171 37.70 9.42 -8.63
CA ALA A 171 38.29 8.87 -7.41
C ALA A 171 37.40 8.97 -6.16
N GLY A 172 36.53 9.95 -6.10
CA GLY A 172 35.56 10.11 -5.03
C GLY A 172 34.40 9.09 -5.06
N ARG A 173 34.18 8.37 -6.16
CA ARG A 173 33.08 7.43 -6.31
C ARG A 173 33.27 6.12 -5.54
N GLY A 174 34.52 5.70 -5.31
CA GLY A 174 34.86 4.42 -4.73
C GLY A 174 35.26 3.43 -5.83
N ASN A 175 35.21 2.13 -5.57
CA ASN A 175 35.77 1.10 -6.47
C ASN A 175 34.86 0.70 -7.63
N TYR A 176 33.59 1.13 -7.61
CA TYR A 176 32.57 0.71 -8.58
C TYR A 176 31.82 1.91 -9.16
N CYS A 177 31.51 1.86 -10.44
CA CYS A 177 30.58 2.80 -11.05
C CYS A 177 29.18 2.70 -10.42
N GLU A 178 28.28 3.61 -10.73
CA GLU A 178 26.95 3.63 -10.14
C GLU A 178 26.16 2.36 -10.42
N ASN A 179 26.16 1.95 -11.67
CA ASN A 179 25.41 0.76 -12.10
C ASN A 179 25.95 -0.51 -11.43
N CYS A 180 27.28 -0.74 -11.45
CA CYS A 180 27.88 -1.91 -10.80
C CYS A 180 27.67 -1.91 -9.27
N SER A 181 27.71 -0.75 -8.64
CA SER A 181 27.42 -0.61 -7.20
C SER A 181 25.97 -0.97 -6.87
N TRP A 182 25.02 -0.58 -7.72
CA TRP A 182 23.61 -0.93 -7.55
C TRP A 182 23.34 -2.39 -7.89
N HIS A 183 24.00 -2.94 -8.91
CA HIS A 183 23.94 -4.36 -9.23
C HIS A 183 24.39 -5.22 -8.03
N GLN A 184 25.54 -4.92 -7.44
CA GLN A 184 26.02 -5.61 -6.22
C GLN A 184 25.04 -5.46 -5.04
N THR A 185 24.39 -4.29 -4.94
CA THR A 185 23.38 -4.07 -3.91
C THR A 185 22.14 -4.92 -4.15
N LEU A 186 21.72 -5.06 -5.40
CA LEU A 186 20.61 -5.92 -5.81
C LEU A 186 20.93 -7.39 -5.49
N GLU A 187 22.08 -7.90 -5.94
CA GLU A 187 22.50 -9.29 -5.69
C GLU A 187 22.54 -9.62 -4.19
N ARG A 188 23.08 -8.73 -3.38
CA ARG A 188 23.07 -8.91 -1.92
C ARG A 188 21.65 -8.95 -1.34
N ARG A 189 20.72 -8.11 -1.86
CA ARG A 189 19.31 -8.13 -1.44
C ARG A 189 18.64 -9.41 -1.86
N ILE A 190 18.84 -9.87 -3.09
CA ILE A 190 18.30 -11.15 -3.59
C ILE A 190 18.77 -12.29 -2.68
N LYS A 191 20.09 -12.40 -2.44
CA LYS A 191 20.65 -13.44 -1.57
C LYS A 191 20.01 -13.45 -0.17
N ASN A 192 19.80 -12.28 0.42
CA ASN A 192 19.18 -12.20 1.75
C ASN A 192 17.68 -12.58 1.74
N LEU A 193 16.95 -12.23 0.70
CA LEU A 193 15.50 -12.44 0.60
C LEU A 193 15.18 -13.88 0.21
N VAL A 194 15.94 -14.50 -0.67
CA VAL A 194 15.77 -15.90 -1.10
C VAL A 194 15.75 -16.87 0.09
N ASN A 195 16.59 -16.63 1.08
CA ASN A 195 16.67 -17.50 2.27
C ASN A 195 15.37 -17.52 3.10
N ASN A 196 14.47 -16.55 2.91
CA ASN A 196 13.18 -16.50 3.61
C ASN A 196 12.09 -17.33 2.89
N LEU A 197 12.33 -17.72 1.63
CA LEU A 197 11.41 -18.53 0.84
C LEU A 197 11.69 -20.02 1.10
N GLY A 198 10.73 -20.71 1.73
CA GLY A 198 10.88 -22.12 2.13
C GLY A 198 10.88 -23.12 0.98
N ASN A 199 10.37 -22.75 -0.20
CA ASN A 199 10.25 -23.62 -1.38
C ASN A 199 11.40 -23.34 -2.36
N GLN A 200 12.20 -24.37 -2.66
CA GLN A 200 13.38 -24.25 -3.54
C GLN A 200 12.99 -23.83 -4.96
N ASN A 201 11.91 -24.36 -5.52
CA ASN A 201 11.43 -23.94 -6.84
C ASN A 201 11.07 -22.44 -6.84
N LEU A 202 10.40 -21.98 -5.81
CA LEU A 202 10.02 -20.57 -5.67
C LEU A 202 11.25 -19.66 -5.54
N GLN A 203 12.33 -20.12 -4.91
CA GLN A 203 13.60 -19.40 -4.86
C GLN A 203 14.18 -19.15 -6.25
N GLU A 204 14.11 -20.13 -7.15
CA GLU A 204 14.59 -19.96 -8.53
C GLU A 204 13.69 -19.03 -9.33
N TYR A 205 12.36 -19.11 -9.20
CA TYR A 205 11.45 -18.15 -9.81
C TYR A 205 11.66 -16.72 -9.31
N PHE A 206 11.95 -16.56 -8.02
CA PHE A 206 12.26 -15.23 -7.47
C PHE A 206 13.58 -14.65 -8.02
N LYS A 207 14.63 -15.49 -8.18
CA LYS A 207 15.88 -15.09 -8.81
C LYS A 207 15.68 -14.72 -10.28
N ASP A 208 14.90 -15.51 -11.02
CA ASP A 208 14.55 -15.23 -12.40
C ASP A 208 13.79 -13.92 -12.54
N TYR A 209 12.80 -13.71 -11.69
CA TYR A 209 12.07 -12.43 -11.60
C TYR A 209 13.02 -11.25 -11.33
N ALA A 210 13.97 -11.41 -10.42
CA ALA A 210 14.89 -10.34 -10.05
C ALA A 210 15.83 -9.96 -11.20
N ARG A 211 16.31 -10.94 -11.99
CA ARG A 211 17.09 -10.71 -13.20
C ARG A 211 16.27 -10.00 -14.28
N TRP A 212 15.06 -10.47 -14.53
CA TRP A 212 14.16 -9.80 -15.46
C TRP A 212 13.86 -8.36 -15.02
N LEU A 213 13.62 -8.13 -13.74
CA LEU A 213 13.34 -6.81 -13.20
C LEU A 213 14.53 -5.87 -13.40
N GLU A 214 15.75 -6.36 -13.21
CA GLU A 214 16.96 -5.59 -13.46
C GLU A 214 17.10 -5.18 -14.94
N GLN A 215 16.79 -6.08 -15.87
CA GLN A 215 16.81 -5.82 -17.30
C GLN A 215 15.77 -4.78 -17.72
N GLU A 216 14.55 -4.86 -17.13
CA GLU A 216 13.43 -3.96 -17.47
C GLU A 216 13.60 -2.53 -16.94
N ILE A 217 14.11 -2.35 -15.72
CA ILE A 217 14.11 -1.05 -15.04
C ILE A 217 15.47 -0.58 -14.54
N GLY A 218 16.52 -1.36 -14.78
CA GLY A 218 17.89 -1.11 -14.34
C GLY A 218 18.17 -1.45 -12.88
N SER A 219 19.46 -1.71 -12.56
CA SER A 219 19.92 -2.20 -11.24
C SER A 219 19.49 -1.32 -10.07
N HIS A 220 19.50 0.01 -10.23
CA HIS A 220 19.13 0.95 -9.16
C HIS A 220 17.68 0.78 -8.74
N LYS A 221 16.75 0.90 -9.69
CA LYS A 221 15.32 0.79 -9.41
C LYS A 221 14.96 -0.63 -8.95
N ALA A 222 15.51 -1.66 -9.59
CA ALA A 222 15.33 -3.05 -9.20
C ALA A 222 15.78 -3.29 -7.76
N ALA A 223 16.93 -2.81 -7.36
CA ALA A 223 17.42 -2.92 -5.98
C ALA A 223 16.45 -2.25 -4.96
N LEU A 224 15.80 -1.15 -5.32
CA LEU A 224 14.83 -0.48 -4.43
C LEU A 224 13.49 -1.20 -4.33
N LEU A 225 13.04 -1.86 -5.41
CA LEU A 225 11.72 -2.48 -5.49
C LEU A 225 11.70 -3.93 -5.03
N ILE A 226 12.79 -4.70 -5.22
CA ILE A 226 12.83 -6.13 -4.91
C ILE A 226 12.38 -6.47 -3.46
N PRO A 227 12.73 -5.68 -2.41
CA PRO A 227 12.25 -5.94 -1.06
C PRO A 227 10.74 -5.73 -0.86
N LYS A 228 10.09 -5.01 -1.77
CA LYS A 228 8.62 -4.82 -1.74
C LYS A 228 7.91 -5.95 -2.46
N HIS A 229 8.56 -6.53 -3.47
CA HIS A 229 7.97 -7.58 -4.30
C HIS A 229 8.10 -8.98 -3.71
N ILE A 230 9.00 -9.18 -2.73
CA ILE A 230 9.10 -10.48 -2.03
C ILE A 230 7.75 -10.93 -1.44
N GLY A 231 6.93 -9.98 -0.96
CA GLY A 231 5.60 -10.25 -0.44
C GLY A 231 4.66 -10.96 -1.43
N PHE A 232 4.84 -10.75 -2.75
CA PHE A 232 4.10 -11.51 -3.76
C PHE A 232 4.41 -13.01 -3.68
N PHE A 233 5.69 -13.35 -3.59
CA PHE A 233 6.16 -14.74 -3.54
C PHE A 233 5.83 -15.39 -2.20
N GLU A 234 5.92 -14.65 -1.09
CA GLU A 234 5.55 -15.12 0.24
C GLU A 234 4.04 -15.40 0.34
N GLU A 235 3.19 -14.46 -0.10
CA GLU A 235 1.73 -14.61 -0.09
C GLU A 235 1.25 -15.75 -1.01
N THR A 236 1.97 -16.05 -2.08
CA THR A 236 1.62 -17.08 -3.06
C THR A 236 2.43 -18.38 -2.93
N ASN A 237 3.27 -18.50 -1.90
CA ASN A 237 4.21 -19.64 -1.73
C ASN A 237 3.57 -21.01 -1.99
N ASN A 238 2.38 -21.26 -1.46
CA ASN A 238 1.70 -22.55 -1.58
C ASN A 238 1.20 -22.87 -3.00
N LEU A 239 1.22 -21.91 -3.92
CA LEU A 239 0.73 -22.10 -5.29
C LEU A 239 1.80 -22.67 -6.24
N TRP A 240 3.09 -22.62 -5.87
CA TRP A 240 4.21 -22.93 -6.76
C TRP A 240 4.69 -24.38 -6.72
N ASN A 241 3.96 -25.27 -6.08
CA ASN A 241 4.38 -26.67 -5.91
C ASN A 241 4.41 -27.45 -7.23
N SER A 242 3.57 -27.10 -8.20
CA SER A 242 3.43 -27.78 -9.50
C SER A 242 3.93 -26.93 -10.68
N GLY A 243 4.76 -25.93 -10.44
CA GLY A 243 5.23 -24.98 -11.47
C GLY A 243 4.55 -23.62 -11.39
N VAL A 244 4.49 -22.88 -12.50
CA VAL A 244 3.89 -21.56 -12.55
C VAL A 244 2.37 -21.63 -12.33
N PRO A 245 1.83 -20.96 -11.29
CA PRO A 245 0.39 -20.98 -11.03
C PRO A 245 -0.42 -20.33 -12.15
N THR A 246 -1.67 -20.75 -12.32
CA THR A 246 -2.59 -20.14 -13.27
C THR A 246 -3.07 -18.77 -12.78
N TYR A 247 -3.56 -17.94 -13.70
CA TYR A 247 -4.14 -16.64 -13.35
C TYR A 247 -5.33 -16.76 -12.39
N ALA A 248 -6.13 -17.81 -12.53
CA ALA A 248 -7.25 -18.10 -11.63
C ALA A 248 -6.78 -18.35 -10.18
N MET A 249 -5.68 -19.11 -10.00
CA MET A 249 -5.11 -19.35 -8.67
C MET A 249 -4.61 -18.04 -8.02
N PHE A 250 -3.97 -17.19 -8.78
CA PHE A 250 -3.55 -15.87 -8.30
C PHE A 250 -4.74 -14.98 -7.93
N LEU A 251 -5.80 -14.95 -8.75
CA LEU A 251 -7.02 -14.18 -8.44
C LEU A 251 -7.72 -14.70 -7.20
N LEU A 252 -7.79 -16.02 -7.03
CA LEU A 252 -8.39 -16.62 -5.83
C LEU A 252 -7.62 -16.21 -4.55
N LYS A 253 -6.29 -16.24 -4.60
CA LYS A 253 -5.41 -15.96 -3.46
C LYS A 253 -5.28 -14.48 -3.14
N LEU A 254 -4.94 -13.67 -4.14
CA LEU A 254 -4.56 -12.26 -3.96
C LEU A 254 -5.70 -11.27 -4.24
N ARG A 255 -6.75 -11.73 -4.90
CA ARG A 255 -7.85 -10.90 -5.40
C ARG A 255 -7.35 -9.81 -6.40
N PRO A 256 -8.23 -9.14 -7.14
CA PRO A 256 -7.82 -8.10 -8.09
C PRO A 256 -7.04 -6.93 -7.47
N SER A 257 -7.33 -6.59 -6.20
CA SER A 257 -6.62 -5.54 -5.46
C SER A 257 -5.18 -5.90 -5.15
N GLY A 258 -4.92 -7.15 -4.73
CA GLY A 258 -3.57 -7.67 -4.48
C GLY A 258 -2.75 -7.76 -5.77
N LEU A 259 -3.36 -8.23 -6.87
CA LEU A 259 -2.67 -8.29 -8.17
C LEU A 259 -2.27 -6.90 -8.69
N ARG A 260 -3.07 -5.85 -8.45
CA ARG A 260 -2.67 -4.47 -8.78
C ARG A 260 -1.48 -3.98 -7.97
N ARG A 261 -1.38 -4.38 -6.70
CA ARG A 261 -0.22 -4.05 -5.85
C ARG A 261 1.08 -4.68 -6.37
N TYR A 262 0.97 -5.82 -7.05
CA TYR A 262 2.09 -6.61 -7.59
C TYR A 262 2.14 -6.59 -9.12
N GLU A 263 1.93 -5.43 -9.73
CA GLU A 263 1.87 -5.28 -11.19
C GLU A 263 3.12 -5.80 -11.90
N LEU A 264 4.33 -5.49 -11.41
CA LEU A 264 5.59 -5.92 -12.02
C LEU A 264 5.80 -7.45 -11.93
N PRO A 265 5.60 -8.14 -10.79
CA PRO A 265 5.58 -9.60 -10.75
C PRO A 265 4.58 -10.23 -11.72
N VAL A 266 3.37 -9.68 -11.83
CA VAL A 266 2.35 -10.17 -12.80
C VAL A 266 2.81 -9.95 -14.23
N ARG A 267 3.39 -8.78 -14.56
CA ARG A 267 3.93 -8.48 -15.89
C ARG A 267 5.05 -9.45 -16.27
N TRP A 268 5.97 -9.77 -15.35
CA TRP A 268 6.99 -10.78 -15.55
C TRP A 268 6.39 -12.15 -15.89
N LEU A 269 5.37 -12.59 -15.15
CA LEU A 269 4.67 -13.86 -15.45
C LEU A 269 4.05 -13.85 -16.85
N VAL A 270 3.48 -12.73 -17.29
CA VAL A 270 2.91 -12.61 -18.64
C VAL A 270 3.99 -12.64 -19.71
N VAL A 271 5.09 -11.91 -19.51
CA VAL A 271 6.13 -11.75 -20.53
C VAL A 271 7.01 -12.99 -20.59
N VAL A 272 7.50 -13.51 -19.47
CA VAL A 272 8.48 -14.60 -19.41
C VAL A 272 7.76 -15.97 -19.44
N HIS A 273 6.77 -16.14 -18.57
CA HIS A 273 6.08 -17.42 -18.40
C HIS A 273 4.78 -17.56 -19.19
N LYS A 274 4.47 -16.57 -20.07
CA LYS A 274 3.29 -16.59 -20.97
C LYS A 274 1.98 -16.79 -20.22
N LEU A 275 1.86 -16.26 -19.01
CA LEU A 275 0.63 -16.31 -18.22
C LEU A 275 -0.52 -15.64 -18.98
N LYS A 276 -1.57 -16.40 -19.26
CA LYS A 276 -2.77 -15.88 -19.91
C LYS A 276 -3.65 -15.18 -18.89
N LEU A 277 -3.91 -13.90 -19.13
CA LEU A 277 -4.82 -13.10 -18.29
C LEU A 277 -6.27 -13.34 -18.75
N ASP A 278 -7.13 -13.68 -17.81
CA ASP A 278 -8.57 -13.79 -18.04
C ASP A 278 -9.26 -12.52 -17.52
N ARG A 279 -9.73 -11.69 -18.46
CA ARG A 279 -10.41 -10.43 -18.15
C ARG A 279 -11.77 -10.65 -17.48
N TYR A 280 -12.52 -11.65 -17.96
CA TYR A 280 -13.85 -11.95 -17.38
C TYR A 280 -13.73 -12.44 -15.95
N LEU A 281 -12.77 -13.31 -15.70
CA LEU A 281 -12.49 -13.80 -14.36
C LEU A 281 -12.04 -12.70 -13.42
N LYS A 282 -11.19 -11.78 -13.90
CA LYS A 282 -10.77 -10.58 -13.14
C LYS A 282 -11.97 -9.68 -12.78
N GLU A 283 -12.85 -9.43 -13.74
CA GLU A 283 -14.07 -8.65 -13.53
C GLU A 283 -14.98 -9.35 -12.51
N TYR A 284 -15.19 -10.65 -12.65
CA TYR A 284 -15.98 -11.44 -11.71
C TYR A 284 -15.48 -11.32 -10.27
N TYR A 285 -14.18 -11.53 -10.03
CA TYR A 285 -13.60 -11.38 -8.68
C TYR A 285 -13.62 -9.93 -8.17
N SER A 286 -13.54 -8.96 -9.07
CA SER A 286 -13.67 -7.54 -8.70
C SER A 286 -15.08 -7.21 -8.22
N GLU A 287 -16.11 -7.74 -8.90
CA GLU A 287 -17.50 -7.59 -8.49
C GLU A 287 -17.78 -8.30 -7.15
N LEU A 288 -17.22 -9.49 -6.94
CA LEU A 288 -17.31 -10.20 -5.65
C LEU A 288 -16.69 -9.39 -4.49
N ASP A 289 -15.53 -8.76 -4.71
CA ASP A 289 -14.91 -7.92 -3.68
C ASP A 289 -15.75 -6.67 -3.35
N GLN A 290 -16.44 -6.10 -4.35
CA GLN A 290 -17.39 -5.01 -4.13
C GLN A 290 -18.64 -5.49 -3.38
N LEU A 291 -19.16 -6.66 -3.75
CA LEU A 291 -20.33 -7.26 -3.07
C LEU A 291 -20.03 -7.51 -1.59
N LYS A 292 -18.87 -8.07 -1.25
CA LYS A 292 -18.46 -8.26 0.13
C LYS A 292 -18.46 -6.95 0.93
N LYS A 293 -17.94 -5.87 0.34
CA LYS A 293 -17.99 -4.54 1.00
C LYS A 293 -19.40 -4.03 1.21
N LEU A 294 -20.35 -4.41 0.35
CA LEU A 294 -21.75 -4.01 0.47
C LEU A 294 -22.53 -4.83 1.51
N THR A 295 -22.09 -6.05 1.83
CA THR A 295 -22.68 -6.85 2.90
C THR A 295 -22.15 -6.48 4.30
N ASP A 296 -20.88 -6.11 4.40
CA ASP A 296 -20.18 -5.88 5.68
C ASP A 296 -20.40 -4.46 6.25
N VAL A 297 -21.51 -3.78 5.90
CA VAL A 297 -21.76 -2.37 6.30
C VAL A 297 -22.58 -2.23 7.57
N CYS A 298 -23.28 -3.29 7.98
CA CYS A 298 -24.14 -3.31 9.16
C CYS A 298 -23.40 -3.93 10.36
N LEU A 299 -23.91 -3.66 11.56
CA LEU A 299 -23.39 -4.32 12.75
C LEU A 299 -23.66 -5.82 12.66
N ALA A 300 -22.63 -6.63 12.80
CA ALA A 300 -22.71 -8.08 12.71
C ALA A 300 -23.77 -8.65 13.68
N GLY A 301 -24.61 -9.55 13.16
CA GLY A 301 -25.71 -10.17 13.91
C GLY A 301 -26.95 -9.29 14.12
N SER A 302 -26.95 -8.04 13.64
CA SER A 302 -28.15 -7.19 13.65
C SER A 302 -29.19 -7.68 12.65
N LEU A 303 -30.48 -7.29 12.85
CA LEU A 303 -31.51 -7.58 11.88
C LEU A 303 -31.20 -7.02 10.49
N SER A 304 -30.59 -5.84 10.42
CA SER A 304 -30.13 -5.22 9.18
C SER A 304 -29.07 -6.07 8.47
N ASP A 305 -28.16 -6.64 9.22
CA ASP A 305 -27.12 -7.55 8.73
C ASP A 305 -27.75 -8.85 8.17
N GLN A 306 -28.68 -9.45 8.92
CA GLN A 306 -29.40 -10.65 8.48
C GLN A 306 -30.18 -10.40 7.18
N ILE A 307 -30.91 -9.27 7.08
CA ILE A 307 -31.66 -8.90 5.88
C ILE A 307 -30.73 -8.78 4.66
N LEU A 308 -29.57 -8.13 4.81
CA LEU A 308 -28.61 -7.97 3.72
C LEU A 308 -28.02 -9.31 3.27
N HIS A 309 -27.62 -10.16 4.21
CA HIS A 309 -27.09 -11.48 3.91
C HIS A 309 -28.13 -12.41 3.26
N ASP A 310 -29.36 -12.35 3.70
CA ASP A 310 -30.43 -13.15 3.09
C ASP A 310 -30.81 -12.64 1.70
N TYR A 311 -30.82 -11.32 1.49
CA TYR A 311 -31.03 -10.75 0.16
C TYR A 311 -29.87 -11.11 -0.78
N TYR A 312 -28.63 -11.09 -0.28
CA TYR A 312 -27.46 -11.57 -1.01
C TYR A 312 -27.64 -13.02 -1.46
N LYS A 313 -28.09 -13.93 -0.56
CA LYS A 313 -28.36 -15.34 -0.90
C LYS A 313 -29.40 -15.49 -2.00
N VAL A 314 -30.47 -14.69 -1.98
CA VAL A 314 -31.50 -14.70 -3.04
C VAL A 314 -30.91 -14.27 -4.38
N LEU A 315 -30.06 -13.25 -4.38
CA LEU A 315 -29.45 -12.75 -5.61
C LEU A 315 -28.36 -13.66 -6.17
N ILE A 316 -27.51 -14.26 -5.30
CA ILE A 316 -26.48 -15.19 -5.76
C ILE A 316 -27.10 -16.45 -6.38
N ASN A 317 -28.17 -16.98 -5.82
CA ASN A 317 -28.90 -18.09 -6.43
C ASN A 317 -29.45 -17.75 -7.84
N LYS A 318 -29.85 -16.49 -8.09
CA LYS A 318 -30.25 -16.06 -9.44
C LYS A 318 -29.05 -15.96 -10.39
N VAL A 319 -27.85 -15.60 -9.89
CA VAL A 319 -26.62 -15.61 -10.68
C VAL A 319 -26.25 -17.03 -11.04
N ASP A 320 -26.27 -17.97 -10.09
CA ASP A 320 -25.93 -19.38 -10.28
C ASP A 320 -26.89 -20.05 -11.26
N GLN A 321 -28.16 -19.63 -11.29
CA GLN A 321 -29.17 -20.08 -12.28
C GLN A 321 -29.05 -19.38 -13.64
N GLY A 322 -28.06 -18.50 -13.84
CA GLY A 322 -27.89 -17.73 -15.08
C GLY A 322 -28.98 -16.66 -15.36
N LYS A 323 -29.87 -16.39 -14.38
CA LYS A 323 -30.95 -15.41 -14.52
C LYS A 323 -30.51 -13.97 -14.45
N THR A 324 -29.33 -13.70 -13.91
CA THR A 324 -28.75 -12.37 -13.77
C THR A 324 -27.22 -12.45 -13.72
N SER A 325 -26.55 -11.31 -13.98
CA SER A 325 -25.09 -11.23 -13.90
C SER A 325 -24.63 -10.81 -12.50
N ILE A 326 -23.38 -11.15 -12.13
CA ILE A 326 -22.76 -10.70 -10.87
C ILE A 326 -22.73 -9.17 -10.76
N ARG A 327 -22.54 -8.46 -11.88
CA ARG A 327 -22.59 -7.01 -11.96
C ARG A 327 -23.99 -6.46 -11.64
N SER A 328 -25.02 -7.06 -12.22
CA SER A 328 -26.42 -6.68 -11.92
C SER A 328 -26.78 -6.95 -10.46
N MET A 329 -26.28 -8.06 -9.90
CA MET A 329 -26.41 -8.35 -8.47
C MET A 329 -25.77 -7.25 -7.62
N ARG A 330 -24.57 -6.78 -7.93
CA ARG A 330 -23.91 -5.68 -7.21
C ARG A 330 -24.71 -4.37 -7.29
N LEU A 331 -25.27 -4.06 -8.46
CA LEU A 331 -26.13 -2.88 -8.63
C LEU A 331 -27.38 -2.97 -7.75
N ALA A 332 -28.02 -4.14 -7.68
CA ALA A 332 -29.17 -4.37 -6.81
C ALA A 332 -28.83 -4.34 -5.31
N MET A 333 -27.66 -4.84 -4.92
CA MET A 333 -27.17 -4.81 -3.53
C MET A 333 -26.84 -3.41 -3.02
N LYS A 334 -26.40 -2.49 -3.90
CA LYS A 334 -25.96 -1.15 -3.50
C LYS A 334 -27.05 -0.34 -2.77
N PRO A 335 -28.29 -0.18 -3.28
CA PRO A 335 -29.35 0.52 -2.55
C PRO A 335 -29.74 -0.21 -1.25
N ALA A 336 -29.78 -1.54 -1.25
CA ALA A 336 -30.05 -2.32 -0.05
C ALA A 336 -29.02 -2.05 1.05
N SER A 337 -27.73 -2.09 0.72
CA SER A 337 -26.62 -1.82 1.62
C SER A 337 -26.71 -0.41 2.25
N VAL A 338 -26.94 0.63 1.43
CA VAL A 338 -27.05 2.02 1.93
C VAL A 338 -28.27 2.19 2.84
N LEU A 339 -29.43 1.67 2.46
CA LEU A 339 -30.64 1.76 3.27
C LEU A 339 -30.47 1.02 4.60
N MET A 340 -30.00 -0.22 4.58
CA MET A 340 -29.85 -1.02 5.79
C MET A 340 -28.77 -0.48 6.72
N SER A 341 -27.68 0.09 6.18
CA SER A 341 -26.66 0.78 6.98
C SER A 341 -27.23 2.01 7.73
N ARG A 342 -28.18 2.73 7.14
CA ARG A 342 -28.87 3.85 7.81
C ARG A 342 -29.85 3.35 8.87
N ILE A 343 -30.58 2.30 8.56
CA ILE A 343 -31.54 1.68 9.48
C ILE A 343 -30.83 1.09 10.70
N SER A 344 -29.70 0.42 10.53
CA SER A 344 -28.92 -0.16 11.64
C SER A 344 -28.48 0.86 12.69
N LYS A 345 -28.38 2.15 12.31
CA LYS A 345 -28.03 3.29 13.19
C LYS A 345 -29.25 4.04 13.72
N SER A 346 -30.47 3.60 13.38
CA SER A 346 -31.71 4.25 13.74
C SER A 346 -32.56 3.36 14.69
N ARG A 347 -33.67 3.91 15.20
CA ARG A 347 -34.66 3.17 16.00
C ARG A 347 -35.54 2.24 15.18
N PHE A 348 -35.50 2.32 13.87
CA PHE A 348 -36.34 1.54 12.99
C PHE A 348 -35.78 0.17 12.72
N LYS A 349 -36.62 -0.86 12.65
CA LYS A 349 -36.19 -2.24 12.28
C LYS A 349 -36.16 -2.44 10.77
N LEU A 350 -37.09 -1.79 10.05
CA LEU A 350 -37.21 -1.86 8.60
C LEU A 350 -37.27 -0.46 7.99
N PRO A 351 -36.88 -0.29 6.71
CA PRO A 351 -37.02 0.96 5.99
C PRO A 351 -38.46 1.39 5.93
N GLN A 352 -38.70 2.68 6.10
CA GLN A 352 -39.99 3.34 5.90
C GLN A 352 -40.01 4.05 4.54
N LEU A 353 -41.20 4.41 4.03
CA LEU A 353 -41.32 5.06 2.73
C LEU A 353 -40.50 6.35 2.61
N TRP A 354 -40.38 7.12 3.68
CA TRP A 354 -39.57 8.35 3.67
C TRP A 354 -38.08 8.09 3.56
N HIS A 355 -37.55 6.96 4.08
CA HIS A 355 -36.13 6.57 3.89
C HIS A 355 -35.85 6.31 2.41
N ILE A 356 -36.77 5.66 1.70
CA ILE A 356 -36.67 5.36 0.28
C ILE A 356 -36.73 6.66 -0.54
N LYS A 357 -37.66 7.57 -0.22
CA LYS A 357 -37.76 8.89 -0.86
C LYS A 357 -36.50 9.69 -0.65
N HIS A 358 -35.94 9.70 0.55
CA HIS A 358 -34.67 10.36 0.86
C HIS A 358 -33.51 9.74 0.09
N TYR A 359 -33.42 8.41 0.05
CA TYR A 359 -32.42 7.72 -0.75
C TYR A 359 -32.47 8.12 -2.23
N LEU A 360 -33.68 8.12 -2.82
CA LEU A 360 -33.86 8.47 -4.22
C LEU A 360 -33.62 9.97 -4.51
N SER A 361 -33.76 10.84 -3.52
CA SER A 361 -33.37 12.25 -3.65
C SER A 361 -31.86 12.42 -3.81
N GLU A 362 -31.08 11.56 -3.16
CA GLU A 362 -29.61 11.55 -3.31
C GLU A 362 -29.16 10.79 -4.57
N TYR A 363 -29.81 9.66 -4.88
CA TYR A 363 -29.46 8.73 -5.95
C TYR A 363 -30.60 8.46 -6.94
N PRO A 364 -31.11 9.47 -7.66
CA PRO A 364 -32.30 9.32 -8.53
C PRO A 364 -32.11 8.35 -9.71
N GLY A 365 -30.84 8.04 -10.08
CA GLY A 365 -30.52 7.05 -11.09
C GLY A 365 -30.65 5.60 -10.64
N GLN A 366 -30.85 5.33 -9.34
CA GLN A 366 -30.94 3.97 -8.79
C GLN A 366 -32.40 3.54 -8.50
N SER A 367 -33.34 4.16 -9.17
CA SER A 367 -34.76 3.87 -8.99
C SER A 367 -35.16 2.46 -9.43
N CYS A 368 -34.51 1.91 -10.47
CA CYS A 368 -34.80 0.55 -10.93
C CYS A 368 -34.20 -0.49 -9.97
N GLU A 369 -32.98 -0.26 -9.50
CA GLU A 369 -32.24 -1.17 -8.66
C GLU A 369 -32.87 -1.34 -7.27
N ILE A 370 -33.45 -0.27 -6.72
CA ILE A 370 -34.08 -0.32 -5.39
C ILE A 370 -35.40 -1.11 -5.38
N VAL A 371 -36.13 -1.16 -6.49
CA VAL A 371 -37.44 -1.85 -6.61
C VAL A 371 -37.29 -3.33 -6.23
N GLY A 372 -36.25 -4.00 -6.71
CA GLY A 372 -36.00 -5.40 -6.39
C GLY A 372 -35.83 -5.67 -4.90
N PHE A 373 -35.16 -4.76 -4.19
CA PHE A 373 -34.99 -4.87 -2.74
C PHE A 373 -36.29 -4.56 -1.97
N ILE A 374 -37.07 -3.57 -2.39
CA ILE A 374 -38.36 -3.25 -1.78
C ILE A 374 -39.34 -4.43 -1.93
N ASN A 375 -39.41 -5.03 -3.12
CA ASN A 375 -40.22 -6.22 -3.36
C ASN A 375 -39.82 -7.39 -2.46
N TYR A 376 -38.51 -7.59 -2.28
CA TYR A 376 -37.98 -8.58 -1.35
C TYR A 376 -38.43 -8.32 0.10
N LEU A 377 -38.31 -7.06 0.58
CA LEU A 377 -38.76 -6.68 1.93
C LEU A 377 -40.26 -6.89 2.12
N ASN A 378 -41.08 -6.52 1.13
CA ASN A 378 -42.54 -6.72 1.18
C ASN A 378 -42.87 -8.21 1.24
N LEU A 379 -42.20 -9.04 0.43
CA LEU A 379 -42.49 -10.47 0.36
C LEU A 379 -42.02 -11.22 1.62
N LYS A 380 -40.81 -10.95 2.10
CA LYS A 380 -40.24 -11.73 3.20
C LYS A 380 -40.53 -11.17 4.59
N TYR A 381 -40.65 -9.85 4.71
CA TYR A 381 -40.81 -9.14 5.99
C TYR A 381 -42.12 -8.38 6.12
N SER A 382 -43.06 -8.51 5.15
CA SER A 382 -44.32 -7.82 5.13
C SER A 382 -44.23 -6.31 5.39
N ALA A 383 -43.21 -5.66 4.78
CA ALA A 383 -42.83 -4.28 5.06
C ALA A 383 -43.90 -3.24 4.60
N GLY A 384 -44.88 -3.62 3.75
CA GLY A 384 -45.95 -2.77 3.30
C GLY A 384 -45.54 -1.52 2.51
N LEU A 385 -44.38 -1.57 1.84
CA LEU A 385 -43.80 -0.44 1.14
C LEU A 385 -44.44 -0.28 -0.26
N ASN A 386 -45.21 0.79 -0.45
CA ASN A 386 -45.75 1.10 -1.76
C ASN A 386 -44.72 1.77 -2.66
N ILE A 387 -44.50 1.22 -3.85
CA ILE A 387 -43.49 1.68 -4.83
C ILE A 387 -44.13 2.43 -6.01
N SER A 388 -45.45 2.66 -6.03
CA SER A 388 -46.11 3.34 -7.14
C SER A 388 -45.53 4.72 -7.46
N PHE A 389 -45.01 5.44 -6.46
CA PHE A 389 -44.33 6.72 -6.66
C PHE A 389 -42.98 6.59 -7.41
N ILE A 390 -42.30 5.43 -7.37
CA ILE A 390 -41.06 5.17 -8.08
C ILE A 390 -41.34 4.98 -9.57
N THR A 391 -42.42 4.32 -9.88
CA THR A 391 -42.88 4.11 -11.27
C THR A 391 -43.45 5.38 -11.87
N ASN A 392 -43.92 6.34 -11.04
CA ASN A 392 -44.44 7.62 -11.48
C ASN A 392 -43.29 8.55 -11.89
N SER A 393 -43.18 8.80 -13.19
CA SER A 393 -42.06 9.60 -13.80
C SER A 393 -41.96 11.04 -13.26
N SER A 394 -43.09 11.61 -12.73
CA SER A 394 -43.13 13.00 -12.26
C SER A 394 -42.24 13.23 -11.03
N PHE A 395 -42.27 12.34 -10.05
CA PHE A 395 -41.43 12.43 -8.84
C PHE A 395 -39.93 12.40 -9.18
N LEU A 396 -39.52 11.44 -9.97
CA LEU A 396 -38.09 11.32 -10.35
C LEU A 396 -37.64 12.47 -11.24
N LYS A 397 -38.50 12.97 -12.13
CA LYS A 397 -38.21 14.16 -12.96
C LYS A 397 -37.98 15.39 -12.07
N LYS A 398 -38.83 15.61 -11.06
CA LYS A 398 -38.72 16.71 -10.11
C LYS A 398 -37.38 16.64 -9.34
N ILE A 399 -37.01 15.48 -8.82
CA ILE A 399 -35.74 15.30 -8.09
C ILE A 399 -34.53 15.56 -8.99
N ARG A 400 -34.54 15.02 -10.23
CA ARG A 400 -33.45 15.26 -11.18
C ARG A 400 -33.31 16.74 -11.51
N HIS A 401 -34.43 17.43 -11.67
CA HIS A 401 -34.43 18.88 -11.92
C HIS A 401 -33.85 19.67 -10.73
N GLN A 402 -34.32 19.39 -9.51
CA GLN A 402 -33.77 20.01 -8.30
C GLN A 402 -32.29 19.76 -8.09
N LYS A 403 -31.80 18.57 -8.48
CA LYS A 403 -30.36 18.29 -8.42
C LYS A 403 -29.55 19.10 -9.42
N LEU A 404 -30.05 19.25 -10.64
CA LEU A 404 -29.44 20.10 -11.66
C LEU A 404 -29.47 21.58 -11.25
N GLU A 405 -30.57 22.04 -10.67
CA GLU A 405 -30.69 23.40 -10.13
C GLU A 405 -29.62 23.68 -9.07
N LYS A 406 -29.45 22.78 -8.10
CA LYS A 406 -28.37 22.87 -7.09
C LYS A 406 -26.97 22.87 -7.73
N GLU A 407 -26.76 22.06 -8.77
CA GLU A 407 -25.49 22.01 -9.49
C GLU A 407 -25.18 23.38 -10.15
N ILE A 408 -26.16 23.99 -10.79
CA ILE A 408 -26.07 25.32 -11.39
C ILE A 408 -25.82 26.39 -10.31
N LEU A 409 -26.61 26.40 -9.22
CA LEU A 409 -26.42 27.36 -8.13
C LEU A 409 -25.04 27.26 -7.51
N ASN A 410 -24.51 26.05 -7.33
CA ASN A 410 -23.15 25.85 -6.85
C ASN A 410 -22.09 26.40 -7.83
N LEU A 411 -22.31 26.29 -9.15
CA LEU A 411 -21.42 26.88 -10.15
C LEU A 411 -21.45 28.41 -10.13
N ILE A 412 -22.62 29.00 -9.90
CA ILE A 412 -22.82 30.45 -9.77
C ILE A 412 -22.09 30.99 -8.52
N GLN A 413 -22.13 30.24 -7.41
CA GLN A 413 -21.53 30.65 -6.13
C GLN A 413 -20.01 30.46 -6.06
N ARG A 414 -19.40 29.77 -7.02
CA ARG A 414 -17.95 29.61 -7.05
C ARG A 414 -17.27 30.93 -7.34
N THR A 415 -16.41 31.37 -6.40
CA THR A 415 -15.60 32.60 -6.50
C THR A 415 -14.22 32.37 -7.09
N ASP A 416 -13.84 31.11 -7.39
CA ASP A 416 -12.52 30.77 -7.91
C ASP A 416 -12.30 31.24 -9.35
N ASP A 417 -11.08 31.68 -9.67
CA ASP A 417 -10.66 32.13 -10.99
C ASP A 417 -10.65 31.00 -12.05
N SER A 418 -10.89 29.75 -11.65
CA SER A 418 -11.02 28.58 -12.55
C SER A 418 -12.47 28.32 -12.94
N PHE A 419 -13.09 29.27 -13.64
CA PHE A 419 -14.42 29.03 -14.22
C PHE A 419 -14.34 28.01 -15.37
N ASP A 420 -14.94 26.84 -15.19
CA ASP A 420 -15.02 25.79 -16.21
C ASP A 420 -16.22 26.04 -17.13
N THR A 421 -15.96 26.73 -18.25
CA THR A 421 -16.98 27.04 -19.28
C THR A 421 -17.66 25.78 -19.81
N LEU A 422 -16.93 24.69 -19.99
CA LEU A 422 -17.50 23.44 -20.49
C LEU A 422 -18.50 22.84 -19.48
N LEU A 423 -18.14 22.78 -18.22
CA LEU A 423 -19.02 22.29 -17.17
C LEU A 423 -20.26 23.16 -17.00
N TRP A 424 -20.11 24.49 -17.12
CA TRP A 424 -21.22 25.42 -17.10
C TRP A 424 -22.20 25.15 -18.26
N VAL A 425 -21.70 25.10 -19.49
CA VAL A 425 -22.50 24.85 -20.70
C VAL A 425 -23.19 23.49 -20.61
N GLN A 426 -22.48 22.44 -20.25
CA GLN A 426 -23.05 21.09 -20.11
C GLN A 426 -24.18 21.03 -19.05
N SER A 427 -23.99 21.70 -17.91
CA SER A 427 -25.00 21.76 -16.84
C SER A 427 -26.23 22.58 -17.27
N CYS A 428 -26.03 23.70 -17.92
CA CYS A 428 -27.12 24.54 -18.42
C CYS A 428 -27.91 23.87 -19.57
N LEU A 429 -27.25 23.17 -20.47
CA LEU A 429 -27.94 22.40 -21.53
C LEU A 429 -28.87 21.32 -20.94
N ARG A 430 -28.43 20.65 -19.90
CA ARG A 430 -29.26 19.66 -19.19
C ARG A 430 -30.43 20.30 -18.46
N TYR A 431 -30.24 21.46 -17.85
CA TYR A 431 -31.27 22.13 -17.07
C TYR A 431 -32.30 22.86 -17.95
N PHE A 432 -31.84 23.77 -18.80
CA PHE A 432 -32.71 24.62 -19.61
C PHE A 432 -33.26 23.89 -20.85
N HIS A 433 -32.40 23.15 -21.55
CA HIS A 433 -32.75 22.49 -22.82
C HIS A 433 -33.09 21.03 -22.67
N LYS A 434 -33.06 20.46 -21.40
CA LYS A 434 -33.42 19.08 -21.09
C LYS A 434 -32.61 18.03 -21.86
N LEU A 435 -31.39 18.37 -22.31
CA LEU A 435 -30.50 17.40 -22.91
C LEU A 435 -30.24 16.25 -21.91
N ASN A 436 -30.17 15.04 -22.42
CA ASN A 436 -29.79 13.91 -21.59
C ASN A 436 -28.29 13.99 -21.22
N ARG A 437 -27.88 13.21 -20.25
CA ARG A 437 -26.51 13.27 -19.74
C ARG A 437 -25.47 12.80 -20.76
N SER A 438 -25.78 11.77 -21.57
CA SER A 438 -24.86 11.29 -22.60
C SER A 438 -24.61 12.36 -23.65
N ASP A 439 -25.68 12.96 -24.21
CA ASP A 439 -25.58 14.01 -25.21
C ASP A 439 -24.81 15.24 -24.68
N SER A 440 -25.08 15.63 -23.41
CA SER A 440 -24.36 16.76 -22.82
C SER A 440 -22.86 16.52 -22.63
N LEU A 441 -22.43 15.28 -22.41
CA LEU A 441 -21.02 14.90 -22.29
C LEU A 441 -20.30 14.79 -23.64
N GLU A 442 -21.04 14.68 -24.75
CA GLU A 442 -20.48 14.73 -26.11
C GLU A 442 -20.10 16.16 -26.55
N ILE A 443 -20.53 17.19 -25.78
CA ILE A 443 -20.20 18.59 -26.09
C ILE A 443 -18.75 18.86 -25.68
N GLU A 444 -17.99 19.35 -26.63
CA GLU A 444 -16.59 19.76 -26.50
C GLU A 444 -16.44 21.28 -26.61
N LEU A 445 -15.33 21.82 -26.11
CA LEU A 445 -15.02 23.25 -26.20
C LEU A 445 -15.02 23.77 -27.62
N SER A 446 -14.64 22.94 -28.61
CA SER A 446 -14.66 23.24 -30.04
C SER A 446 -16.05 23.51 -30.60
N MET A 447 -17.11 23.03 -29.94
CA MET A 447 -18.52 23.22 -30.36
C MET A 447 -19.15 24.46 -29.70
N ILE A 448 -18.42 25.16 -28.83
CA ILE A 448 -18.92 26.32 -28.09
C ILE A 448 -18.38 27.60 -28.73
N THR A 449 -19.29 28.45 -29.25
CA THR A 449 -18.95 29.77 -29.74
C THR A 449 -19.38 30.82 -28.74
N GLU A 450 -18.46 31.60 -28.24
CA GLU A 450 -18.76 32.71 -27.34
C GLU A 450 -19.39 33.87 -28.14
N VAL A 451 -20.47 34.42 -27.60
CA VAL A 451 -21.17 35.61 -28.12
C VAL A 451 -21.32 36.62 -26.97
N ASP A 452 -21.71 37.85 -27.28
CA ASP A 452 -21.73 38.95 -26.31
C ASP A 452 -22.45 38.60 -24.98
N ASP A 453 -23.61 37.96 -25.06
CA ASP A 453 -24.45 37.67 -23.92
C ASP A 453 -24.37 36.22 -23.42
N GLY A 454 -23.62 35.34 -24.10
CA GLY A 454 -23.65 33.93 -23.77
C GLY A 454 -22.78 33.05 -24.67
N TYR A 455 -23.22 31.81 -24.79
CA TYR A 455 -22.58 30.78 -25.58
C TYR A 455 -23.58 30.17 -26.54
N LYS A 456 -23.20 30.05 -27.84
CA LYS A 456 -23.93 29.29 -28.85
C LYS A 456 -23.25 27.94 -29.05
N ILE A 457 -24.05 26.87 -29.04
CA ILE A 457 -23.59 25.50 -29.19
C ILE A 457 -24.35 24.86 -30.37
N LEU A 458 -23.64 24.41 -31.39
CA LEU A 458 -24.20 23.63 -32.47
C LEU A 458 -24.03 22.14 -32.16
N PHE A 459 -25.13 21.43 -31.90
CA PHE A 459 -25.12 20.01 -31.61
C PHE A 459 -26.30 19.28 -32.26
N LYS A 460 -26.02 18.20 -33.02
CA LYS A 460 -27.02 17.40 -33.75
C LYS A 460 -27.97 18.26 -34.62
N ASN A 461 -27.40 19.19 -35.37
CA ASN A 461 -28.12 20.16 -36.23
C ASN A 461 -29.10 21.10 -35.50
N GLN A 462 -28.95 21.26 -34.19
CA GLN A 462 -29.71 22.23 -33.41
C GLN A 462 -28.74 23.24 -32.77
N ILE A 463 -29.18 24.49 -32.69
CA ILE A 463 -28.45 25.56 -32.03
C ILE A 463 -29.06 25.79 -30.66
N TYR A 464 -28.22 25.67 -29.65
CA TYR A 464 -28.58 25.95 -28.26
C TYR A 464 -27.90 27.24 -27.82
N TRP A 465 -28.57 28.01 -26.98
CA TRP A 465 -28.02 29.22 -26.38
C TRP A 465 -27.99 29.08 -24.87
N ILE A 466 -26.88 29.47 -24.26
CA ILE A 466 -26.63 29.43 -22.84
C ILE A 466 -26.16 30.80 -22.37
N PRO A 467 -26.74 31.39 -21.28
CA PRO A 467 -26.31 32.69 -20.79
C PRO A 467 -24.88 32.63 -20.24
N LYS A 468 -24.13 33.70 -20.41
CA LYS A 468 -22.83 33.92 -19.80
C LYS A 468 -23.05 34.29 -18.33
N LEU A 469 -22.26 33.72 -17.42
CA LEU A 469 -22.26 34.16 -16.04
C LEU A 469 -21.64 35.56 -16.00
N LYS A 470 -22.45 36.56 -15.68
CA LYS A 470 -21.94 37.89 -15.33
C LYS A 470 -21.31 37.77 -13.91
N LYS A 471 -20.01 37.79 -13.83
CA LYS A 471 -19.29 37.96 -12.58
C LYS A 471 -19.44 39.39 -12.06
#